data_cc0b44c5c2921d112f857c75364c07d1
#
_entry.id   cc0b44c5c2921d112f857c75364c07d1
#
_cell.length_a   1.000
_cell.length_b   1.000
_cell.length_c   1.000
_cell.angle_alpha   90.00
_cell.angle_beta   90.00
_cell.angle_gamma   90.00
#
_symmetry.space_group_name_H-M   'P 1'
#
loop_
_entity.id
_entity.type
_entity.pdbx_description
1 polymer ?
#
loop_
_entity_poly.entity_id
_entity_poly.type
_entity_poly.pdbx_seq_one_letter_code
_entity_poly.pdbx_strand_id
1 'polypeptide(L)'
;MIQFILKRLGQAVVVVFLVTIITFILLQSQPGGAARAALGKDATQEQLAAFDHENGYDRPIAEQYVTYLNKIAHGDFGYSYQHNQSVNDLLAARLPRTIFLSLLSTILALIVAIPLGVWQAVKRNKAPDYMVTIACLLAYSTPIFFAGLLLIVLFSQVWPILPNDAPQGQDLSVMWEQWDHLILPVCALSVGTIAAYARYVRSSMVDNLNEQYVRTARAKGLSEFRVVFVHTLRNAMFPVITMIGLYIPAMFCGALVIETLFNFNGMGYLYYQATGRRDYPILLGVALIVSFATVIGALLADFLYAIADPRIRLAGRSK
;
A
#
# COMPACT_ATOMS: atom_id res chain seq x y z
N MET A 1 -0.74 -12.57 -25.72
CA MET A 1 -1.03 -11.36 -24.94
C MET A 1 -2.51 -11.18 -24.64
N ILE A 2 -3.40 -11.19 -25.64
CA ILE A 2 -4.86 -11.01 -25.42
C ILE A 2 -5.42 -12.05 -24.45
N GLN A 3 -5.12 -13.33 -24.62
CA GLN A 3 -5.56 -14.41 -23.70
C GLN A 3 -5.06 -14.23 -22.27
N PHE A 4 -3.84 -13.73 -22.10
CA PHE A 4 -3.27 -13.43 -20.78
C PHE A 4 -4.05 -12.29 -20.10
N ILE A 5 -4.32 -11.20 -20.85
CA ILE A 5 -5.09 -10.06 -20.35
C ILE A 5 -6.52 -10.49 -20.00
N LEU A 6 -7.18 -11.25 -20.88
CA LEU A 6 -8.55 -11.75 -20.64
C LEU A 6 -8.62 -12.66 -19.40
N LYS A 7 -7.63 -13.55 -19.22
CA LYS A 7 -7.55 -14.40 -18.02
C LYS A 7 -7.38 -13.57 -16.75
N ARG A 8 -6.53 -12.53 -16.78
CA ARG A 8 -6.32 -11.64 -15.65
C ARG A 8 -7.55 -10.79 -15.34
N LEU A 9 -8.21 -10.26 -16.37
CA LEU A 9 -9.49 -9.56 -16.19
C LEU A 9 -10.56 -10.48 -15.60
N GLY A 10 -10.66 -11.73 -16.07
CA GLY A 10 -11.57 -12.70 -15.47
C GLY A 10 -11.26 -12.98 -14.00
N GLN A 11 -9.99 -13.14 -13.63
CA GLN A 11 -9.57 -13.29 -12.23
C GLN A 11 -9.92 -12.04 -11.41
N ALA A 12 -9.70 -10.85 -11.97
CA ALA A 12 -10.04 -9.57 -11.34
C ALA A 12 -11.54 -9.47 -11.02
N VAL A 13 -12.40 -9.81 -11.98
CA VAL A 13 -13.86 -9.82 -11.80
C VAL A 13 -14.27 -10.79 -10.69
N VAL A 14 -13.70 -12.00 -10.67
CA VAL A 14 -13.98 -12.99 -9.62
C VAL A 14 -13.56 -12.47 -8.24
N VAL A 15 -12.37 -11.88 -8.12
CA VAL A 15 -11.89 -11.33 -6.83
C VAL A 15 -12.79 -10.21 -6.35
N VAL A 16 -13.11 -9.24 -7.20
CA VAL A 16 -13.99 -8.12 -6.85
C VAL A 16 -15.37 -8.65 -6.45
N PHE A 17 -15.92 -9.59 -7.20
CA PHE A 17 -17.23 -10.19 -6.90
C PHE A 17 -17.23 -10.91 -5.55
N LEU A 18 -16.20 -11.71 -5.25
CA LEU A 18 -16.07 -12.37 -3.94
C LEU A 18 -15.96 -11.37 -2.79
N VAL A 19 -15.22 -10.26 -3.01
CA VAL A 19 -15.11 -9.19 -2.01
C VAL A 19 -16.47 -8.52 -1.79
N THR A 20 -17.26 -8.25 -2.83
CA THR A 20 -18.60 -7.67 -2.65
C THR A 20 -19.54 -8.60 -1.87
N ILE A 21 -19.44 -9.93 -2.06
CA ILE A 21 -20.19 -10.91 -1.27
C ILE A 21 -19.77 -10.85 0.21
N ILE A 22 -18.46 -10.91 0.46
CA ILE A 22 -17.91 -10.90 1.83
C ILE A 22 -18.30 -9.61 2.55
N THR A 23 -18.12 -8.47 1.90
CA THR A 23 -18.46 -7.16 2.47
C THR A 23 -19.95 -7.04 2.73
N PHE A 24 -20.82 -7.53 1.84
CA PHE A 24 -22.26 -7.55 2.05
C PHE A 24 -22.66 -8.45 3.22
N ILE A 25 -22.09 -9.65 3.34
CA ILE A 25 -22.34 -10.55 4.48
C ILE A 25 -21.92 -9.87 5.79
N LEU A 26 -20.75 -9.22 5.80
CA LEU A 26 -20.28 -8.48 6.99
C LEU A 26 -21.21 -7.33 7.34
N LEU A 27 -21.74 -6.62 6.34
CA LEU A 27 -22.75 -5.56 6.55
C LEU A 27 -24.01 -6.11 7.21
N GLN A 28 -24.52 -7.24 6.72
CA GLN A 28 -25.72 -7.88 7.25
C GLN A 28 -25.51 -8.52 8.63
N SER A 29 -24.27 -8.91 8.94
CA SER A 29 -23.93 -9.54 10.23
C SER A 29 -23.75 -8.54 11.39
N GLN A 30 -24.05 -7.26 11.17
CA GLN A 30 -23.90 -6.22 12.20
C GLN A 30 -24.87 -6.44 13.36
N PRO A 31 -24.39 -6.37 14.62
CA PRO A 31 -25.27 -6.48 15.78
C PRO A 31 -26.31 -5.35 15.82
N GLY A 32 -27.59 -5.72 15.72
CA GLY A 32 -28.71 -4.78 15.71
C GLY A 32 -29.09 -4.20 14.34
N GLY A 33 -28.46 -4.69 13.25
CA GLY A 33 -28.77 -4.29 11.88
C GLY A 33 -28.25 -2.90 11.49
N ALA A 34 -28.43 -2.55 10.23
CA ALA A 34 -27.99 -1.27 9.66
C ALA A 34 -28.70 -0.07 10.33
N ALA A 35 -30.01 -0.21 10.63
CA ALA A 35 -30.77 0.84 11.29
C ALA A 35 -30.19 1.20 12.67
N ARG A 36 -29.82 0.22 13.48
CA ARG A 36 -29.27 0.49 14.81
C ARG A 36 -27.85 1.04 14.75
N ALA A 37 -27.08 0.65 13.74
CA ALA A 37 -25.77 1.23 13.48
C ALA A 37 -25.87 2.73 13.07
N ALA A 38 -26.93 3.08 12.33
CA ALA A 38 -27.20 4.44 11.88
C ALA A 38 -27.81 5.33 12.98
N LEU A 39 -28.87 4.86 13.63
CA LEU A 39 -29.69 5.65 14.56
C LEU A 39 -29.20 5.60 16.02
N GLY A 40 -28.28 4.66 16.32
CA GLY A 40 -27.75 4.50 17.67
C GLY A 40 -28.59 3.57 18.57
N LYS A 41 -28.12 3.44 19.84
CA LYS A 41 -28.72 2.49 20.79
C LYS A 41 -30.07 2.93 21.33
N ASP A 42 -30.32 4.23 21.33
CA ASP A 42 -31.54 4.84 21.94
C ASP A 42 -32.70 4.95 20.94
N ALA A 43 -32.51 4.49 19.69
CA ALA A 43 -33.58 4.50 18.70
C ALA A 43 -34.73 3.55 19.06
N THR A 44 -35.97 4.07 18.89
CA THR A 44 -37.17 3.27 19.12
C THR A 44 -37.37 2.23 18.04
N GLN A 45 -38.14 1.16 18.32
CA GLN A 45 -38.44 0.11 17.34
C GLN A 45 -39.15 0.68 16.09
N GLU A 46 -40.00 1.70 16.27
CA GLU A 46 -40.69 2.36 15.18
C GLU A 46 -39.71 3.11 14.26
N GLN A 47 -38.73 3.84 14.83
CA GLN A 47 -37.69 4.50 14.08
C GLN A 47 -36.79 3.51 13.31
N LEU A 48 -36.44 2.38 13.95
CA LEU A 48 -35.64 1.33 13.30
C LEU A 48 -36.42 0.73 12.12
N ALA A 49 -37.69 0.39 12.29
CA ALA A 49 -38.53 -0.17 11.23
C ALA A 49 -38.75 0.82 10.07
N ALA A 50 -38.96 2.11 10.36
CA ALA A 50 -39.05 3.15 9.34
C ALA A 50 -37.78 3.28 8.53
N PHE A 51 -36.62 3.30 9.21
CA PHE A 51 -35.33 3.36 8.57
C PHE A 51 -35.05 2.15 7.67
N ASP A 52 -35.35 0.93 8.17
CA ASP A 52 -35.16 -0.29 7.38
C ASP A 52 -36.07 -0.30 6.14
N HIS A 53 -37.30 0.20 6.24
CA HIS A 53 -38.24 0.30 5.12
C HIS A 53 -37.77 1.35 4.09
N GLU A 54 -37.35 2.54 4.52
CA GLU A 54 -36.85 3.59 3.65
C GLU A 54 -35.59 3.18 2.87
N ASN A 55 -34.71 2.41 3.53
CA ASN A 55 -33.46 1.96 2.92
C ASN A 55 -33.55 0.57 2.27
N GLY A 56 -34.72 -0.09 2.35
CA GLY A 56 -34.98 -1.39 1.76
C GLY A 56 -34.27 -2.56 2.46
N TYR A 57 -33.91 -2.40 3.73
CA TYR A 57 -33.31 -3.48 4.53
C TYR A 57 -34.33 -4.52 5.01
N ASP A 58 -35.63 -4.25 4.86
CA ASP A 58 -36.75 -5.17 5.08
C ASP A 58 -37.01 -6.09 3.87
N ARG A 59 -36.39 -5.85 2.73
CA ARG A 59 -36.57 -6.65 1.51
C ARG A 59 -35.83 -7.99 1.57
N PRO A 60 -36.17 -8.95 0.68
CA PRO A 60 -35.40 -10.19 0.54
C PRO A 60 -33.91 -9.94 0.36
N ILE A 61 -33.06 -10.77 0.97
CA ILE A 61 -31.61 -10.59 1.00
C ILE A 61 -30.98 -10.51 -0.40
N ALA A 62 -31.57 -11.22 -1.37
CA ALA A 62 -31.13 -11.18 -2.76
C ALA A 62 -31.36 -9.79 -3.41
N GLU A 63 -32.50 -9.15 -3.12
CA GLU A 63 -32.79 -7.80 -3.62
C GLU A 63 -31.87 -6.76 -2.97
N GLN A 64 -31.62 -6.90 -1.67
CA GLN A 64 -30.67 -6.04 -0.97
C GLN A 64 -29.26 -6.16 -1.59
N TYR A 65 -28.80 -7.37 -1.91
CA TYR A 65 -27.49 -7.58 -2.55
C TYR A 65 -27.43 -6.97 -3.95
N VAL A 66 -28.47 -7.13 -4.76
CA VAL A 66 -28.54 -6.50 -6.09
C VAL A 66 -28.51 -4.97 -5.97
N THR A 67 -29.25 -4.40 -5.02
CA THR A 67 -29.24 -2.96 -4.74
C THR A 67 -27.85 -2.49 -4.31
N TYR A 68 -27.17 -3.24 -3.45
CA TYR A 68 -25.82 -2.99 -2.99
C TYR A 68 -24.82 -3.02 -4.17
N LEU A 69 -24.88 -4.04 -5.03
CA LEU A 69 -24.04 -4.11 -6.24
C LEU A 69 -24.29 -2.93 -7.18
N ASN A 70 -25.56 -2.54 -7.36
CA ASN A 70 -25.90 -1.39 -8.18
C ASN A 70 -25.32 -0.08 -7.63
N LYS A 71 -25.39 0.15 -6.32
CA LYS A 71 -24.76 1.30 -5.66
C LYS A 71 -23.25 1.31 -5.91
N ILE A 72 -22.56 0.20 -5.66
CA ILE A 72 -21.12 0.08 -5.90
C ILE A 72 -20.76 0.30 -7.37
N ALA A 73 -21.53 -0.25 -8.30
CA ALA A 73 -21.31 -0.07 -9.74
C ALA A 73 -21.42 1.40 -10.18
N HIS A 74 -22.19 2.21 -9.45
CA HIS A 74 -22.29 3.66 -9.65
C HIS A 74 -21.30 4.45 -8.77
N GLY A 75 -20.41 3.77 -8.06
CA GLY A 75 -19.40 4.39 -7.20
C GLY A 75 -19.95 4.90 -5.86
N ASP A 76 -21.14 4.49 -5.44
CA ASP A 76 -21.71 4.84 -4.15
C ASP A 76 -21.31 3.80 -3.10
N PHE A 77 -20.40 4.18 -2.19
CA PHE A 77 -19.93 3.36 -1.07
C PHE A 77 -20.79 3.50 0.20
N GLY A 78 -21.85 4.31 0.13
CA GLY A 78 -22.78 4.52 1.23
C GLY A 78 -22.50 5.78 2.06
N TYR A 79 -23.09 5.83 3.24
CA TYR A 79 -23.07 6.99 4.11
C TYR A 79 -22.59 6.62 5.52
N SER A 80 -21.66 7.41 6.07
CA SER A 80 -21.23 7.29 7.46
C SER A 80 -22.08 8.16 8.36
N TYR A 81 -22.89 7.53 9.17
CA TYR A 81 -23.71 8.24 10.16
C TYR A 81 -22.89 8.75 11.34
N GLN A 82 -21.73 8.14 11.61
CA GLN A 82 -20.81 8.57 12.67
C GLN A 82 -20.09 9.87 12.31
N HIS A 83 -19.75 10.05 11.03
CA HIS A 83 -19.10 11.25 10.50
C HIS A 83 -20.10 12.23 9.86
N ASN A 84 -21.38 11.84 9.73
CA ASN A 84 -22.42 12.60 9.04
C ASN A 84 -22.00 13.05 7.63
N GLN A 85 -21.36 12.16 6.88
CA GLN A 85 -20.81 12.42 5.55
C GLN A 85 -20.90 11.18 4.64
N SER A 86 -20.90 11.40 3.33
CA SER A 86 -20.73 10.34 2.34
C SER A 86 -19.39 9.63 2.55
N VAL A 87 -19.40 8.30 2.46
CA VAL A 87 -18.16 7.50 2.49
C VAL A 87 -17.25 7.89 1.33
N ASN A 88 -17.83 8.22 0.17
CA ASN A 88 -17.09 8.69 -1.00
C ASN A 88 -16.26 9.94 -0.71
N ASP A 89 -16.84 10.94 -0.05
CA ASP A 89 -16.16 12.20 0.27
C ASP A 89 -15.03 11.95 1.26
N LEU A 90 -15.29 11.10 2.28
CA LEU A 90 -14.28 10.72 3.26
C LEU A 90 -13.09 10.02 2.59
N LEU A 91 -13.36 9.05 1.71
CA LEU A 91 -12.33 8.31 0.99
C LEU A 91 -11.57 9.20 0.00
N ALA A 92 -12.28 10.06 -0.74
CA ALA A 92 -11.67 11.01 -1.69
C ALA A 92 -10.74 12.00 -1.00
N ALA A 93 -11.06 12.44 0.22
CA ALA A 93 -10.22 13.35 1.00
C ALA A 93 -8.98 12.65 1.58
N ARG A 94 -9.08 11.37 1.94
CA ARG A 94 -8.01 10.63 2.66
C ARG A 94 -7.06 9.88 1.73
N LEU A 95 -7.60 9.27 0.66
CA LEU A 95 -6.84 8.40 -0.24
C LEU A 95 -5.62 9.09 -0.89
N PRO A 96 -5.73 10.29 -1.47
CA PRO A 96 -4.59 10.97 -2.08
C PRO A 96 -3.45 11.24 -1.09
N ARG A 97 -3.79 11.56 0.16
CA ARG A 97 -2.82 11.82 1.23
C ARG A 97 -2.02 10.57 1.57
N THR A 98 -2.70 9.45 1.76
CA THR A 98 -2.07 8.15 2.04
C THR A 98 -1.17 7.70 0.88
N ILE A 99 -1.65 7.85 -0.37
CA ILE A 99 -0.84 7.54 -1.55
C ILE A 99 0.41 8.41 -1.59
N PHE A 100 0.29 9.70 -1.32
CA PHE A 100 1.40 10.64 -1.30
C PHE A 100 2.45 10.24 -0.26
N LEU A 101 2.04 9.98 0.98
CA LEU A 101 2.93 9.54 2.06
C LEU A 101 3.64 8.22 1.70
N SER A 102 2.89 7.23 1.22
CA SER A 102 3.40 5.92 0.84
C SER A 102 4.36 6.00 -0.35
N LEU A 103 4.06 6.87 -1.32
CA LEU A 103 4.92 7.09 -2.49
C LEU A 103 6.25 7.73 -2.09
N LEU A 104 6.22 8.79 -1.27
CA LEU A 104 7.44 9.43 -0.76
C LEU A 104 8.31 8.44 0.02
N SER A 105 7.69 7.65 0.89
CA SER A 105 8.40 6.63 1.68
C SER A 105 9.03 5.56 0.79
N THR A 106 8.33 5.13 -0.27
CA THR A 106 8.85 4.15 -1.23
C THR A 106 9.99 4.73 -2.05
N ILE A 107 9.87 5.98 -2.51
CA ILE A 107 10.92 6.69 -3.26
C ILE A 107 12.17 6.81 -2.38
N LEU A 108 12.03 7.27 -1.14
CA LEU A 108 13.15 7.35 -0.20
C LEU A 108 13.79 5.98 0.02
N ALA A 109 12.96 4.95 0.22
CA ALA A 109 13.45 3.59 0.40
C ALA A 109 14.28 3.11 -0.80
N LEU A 110 13.84 3.36 -2.04
CA LEU A 110 14.56 2.97 -3.24
C LEU A 110 15.87 3.77 -3.42
N ILE A 111 15.83 5.09 -3.17
CA ILE A 111 17.03 5.96 -3.25
C ILE A 111 18.14 5.46 -2.33
N VAL A 112 17.77 4.97 -1.13
CA VAL A 112 18.75 4.45 -0.16
C VAL A 112 19.08 2.98 -0.40
N ALA A 113 18.09 2.13 -0.65
CA ALA A 113 18.27 0.68 -0.75
C ALA A 113 19.06 0.25 -1.99
N ILE A 114 18.86 0.92 -3.13
CA ILE A 114 19.55 0.53 -4.37
C ILE A 114 21.07 0.73 -4.24
N PRO A 115 21.59 1.93 -3.92
CA PRO A 115 23.04 2.10 -3.73
C PRO A 115 23.61 1.20 -2.64
N LEU A 116 22.86 1.03 -1.54
CA LEU A 116 23.27 0.20 -0.40
C LEU A 116 23.41 -1.28 -0.81
N GLY A 117 22.43 -1.84 -1.50
CA GLY A 117 22.45 -3.22 -1.99
C GLY A 117 23.52 -3.47 -3.06
N VAL A 118 23.73 -2.51 -3.97
CA VAL A 118 24.84 -2.56 -4.94
C VAL A 118 26.18 -2.56 -4.23
N TRP A 119 26.37 -1.66 -3.27
CA TRP A 119 27.63 -1.58 -2.50
C TRP A 119 27.91 -2.87 -1.72
N GLN A 120 26.90 -3.44 -1.06
CA GLN A 120 27.02 -4.75 -0.42
C GLN A 120 27.43 -5.86 -1.40
N ALA A 121 26.80 -5.93 -2.57
CA ALA A 121 27.09 -6.96 -3.57
C ALA A 121 28.54 -6.85 -4.12
N VAL A 122 29.02 -5.64 -4.39
CA VAL A 122 30.39 -5.39 -4.84
C VAL A 122 31.42 -5.71 -3.74
N LYS A 123 31.06 -5.49 -2.48
CA LYS A 123 31.90 -5.80 -1.30
C LYS A 123 31.54 -7.12 -0.64
N ARG A 124 30.93 -8.06 -1.37
CA ARG A 124 30.48 -9.36 -0.88
C ARG A 124 31.52 -10.07 -0.02
N ASN A 125 31.09 -10.63 1.10
CA ASN A 125 31.91 -11.36 2.09
C ASN A 125 33.02 -10.51 2.72
N LYS A 126 32.93 -9.17 2.69
CA LYS A 126 33.82 -8.24 3.39
C LYS A 126 33.08 -7.57 4.55
N ALA A 127 33.83 -6.94 5.46
CA ALA A 127 33.26 -6.27 6.63
C ALA A 127 32.08 -5.33 6.33
N PRO A 128 32.10 -4.45 5.27
CA PRO A 128 30.97 -3.60 4.93
C PRO A 128 29.70 -4.38 4.62
N ASP A 129 29.79 -5.53 3.94
CA ASP A 129 28.66 -6.37 3.60
C ASP A 129 27.99 -6.92 4.88
N TYR A 130 28.78 -7.43 5.81
CA TYR A 130 28.25 -7.92 7.09
C TYR A 130 27.65 -6.81 7.95
N MET A 131 28.30 -5.65 8.04
CA MET A 131 27.78 -4.50 8.82
C MET A 131 26.41 -4.04 8.32
N VAL A 132 26.27 -3.85 6.99
CA VAL A 132 24.98 -3.44 6.42
C VAL A 132 23.95 -4.56 6.54
N THR A 133 24.35 -5.83 6.40
CA THR A 133 23.44 -6.96 6.61
C THR A 133 22.87 -6.97 8.03
N ILE A 134 23.73 -6.77 9.05
CA ILE A 134 23.29 -6.69 10.43
C ILE A 134 22.36 -5.49 10.65
N ALA A 135 22.73 -4.31 10.13
CA ALA A 135 21.89 -3.11 10.22
C ALA A 135 20.52 -3.32 9.56
N CYS A 136 20.46 -3.93 8.36
CA CYS A 136 19.22 -4.28 7.69
C CYS A 136 18.39 -5.31 8.49
N LEU A 137 19.02 -6.30 9.11
CA LEU A 137 18.31 -7.26 9.96
C LEU A 137 17.69 -6.59 11.18
N LEU A 138 18.44 -5.72 11.87
CA LEU A 138 17.93 -4.95 13.00
C LEU A 138 16.77 -4.04 12.57
N ALA A 139 16.94 -3.30 11.48
CA ALA A 139 15.90 -2.42 10.94
C ALA A 139 14.63 -3.20 10.55
N TYR A 140 14.77 -4.35 9.90
CA TYR A 140 13.65 -5.20 9.50
C TYR A 140 12.92 -5.84 10.68
N SER A 141 13.68 -6.22 11.73
CA SER A 141 13.11 -6.84 12.95
C SER A 141 12.50 -5.81 13.89
N THR A 142 12.77 -4.53 13.70
CA THR A 142 12.23 -3.45 14.53
C THR A 142 10.75 -3.23 14.19
N PRO A 143 9.83 -3.32 15.15
CA PRO A 143 8.43 -2.98 14.91
C PRO A 143 8.29 -1.54 14.41
N ILE A 144 7.47 -1.34 13.38
CA ILE A 144 7.33 -0.03 12.71
C ILE A 144 6.92 1.10 13.67
N PHE A 145 6.03 0.79 14.64
CA PHE A 145 5.61 1.77 15.65
C PHE A 145 6.78 2.18 16.55
N PHE A 146 7.66 1.22 16.91
CA PHE A 146 8.81 1.49 17.74
C PHE A 146 9.84 2.35 17.00
N ALA A 147 10.07 2.08 15.70
CA ALA A 147 10.90 2.94 14.86
C ALA A 147 10.36 4.38 14.82
N GLY A 148 9.03 4.53 14.62
CA GLY A 148 8.37 5.83 14.64
C GLY A 148 8.50 6.57 15.97
N LEU A 149 8.26 5.87 17.11
CA LEU A 149 8.43 6.44 18.45
C LEU A 149 9.87 6.86 18.70
N LEU A 150 10.84 6.04 18.31
CA LEU A 150 12.26 6.36 18.47
C LEU A 150 12.63 7.63 17.70
N LEU A 151 12.14 7.78 16.48
CA LEU A 151 12.35 8.99 15.67
C LEU A 151 11.72 10.23 16.33
N ILE A 152 10.50 10.13 16.86
CA ILE A 152 9.85 11.22 17.60
C ILE A 152 10.69 11.59 18.82
N VAL A 153 11.09 10.62 19.65
CA VAL A 153 11.89 10.89 20.84
C VAL A 153 13.19 11.59 20.47
N LEU A 154 13.92 11.07 19.48
CA LEU A 154 15.22 11.63 19.11
C LEU A 154 15.10 13.02 18.46
N PHE A 155 14.21 13.21 17.49
CA PHE A 155 14.20 14.38 16.63
C PHE A 155 13.16 15.43 17.01
N SER A 156 12.20 15.10 17.88
CA SER A 156 11.21 16.07 18.35
C SER A 156 11.34 16.39 19.83
N GLN A 157 11.90 15.49 20.67
CA GLN A 157 12.01 15.72 22.11
C GLN A 157 13.45 15.98 22.56
N VAL A 158 14.40 15.10 22.20
CA VAL A 158 15.81 15.25 22.60
C VAL A 158 16.52 16.32 21.77
N TRP A 159 16.35 16.26 20.46
CA TRP A 159 16.83 17.27 19.51
C TRP A 159 15.61 17.87 18.78
N PRO A 160 14.99 18.92 19.32
CA PRO A 160 13.73 19.46 18.79
C PRO A 160 13.94 20.20 17.46
N ILE A 161 14.28 19.43 16.40
CA ILE A 161 14.53 19.92 15.06
C ILE A 161 13.42 19.58 14.07
N LEU A 162 12.56 18.60 14.39
CA LEU A 162 11.45 18.17 13.56
C LEU A 162 10.16 18.06 14.37
N PRO A 163 9.00 18.38 13.79
CA PRO A 163 7.70 18.24 14.45
C PRO A 163 7.36 16.75 14.67
N ASN A 164 6.55 16.49 15.71
CA ASN A 164 6.12 15.15 16.08
C ASN A 164 4.79 14.71 15.47
N ASP A 165 4.10 15.62 14.80
CA ASP A 165 2.83 15.38 14.10
C ASP A 165 3.00 15.55 12.59
N ALA A 166 2.09 14.94 11.85
CA ALA A 166 2.06 15.06 10.39
C ALA A 166 1.33 16.35 9.96
N PRO A 167 1.45 16.76 8.67
CA PRO A 167 0.79 17.95 8.15
C PRO A 167 -0.71 17.96 8.43
N GLN A 168 -1.19 19.04 9.04
CA GLN A 168 -2.59 19.24 9.40
C GLN A 168 -3.29 20.14 8.38
N GLY A 169 -4.46 19.74 7.90
CA GLY A 169 -5.24 20.43 6.88
C GLY A 169 -6.00 19.43 6.00
N GLN A 170 -6.86 19.93 5.12
CA GLN A 170 -7.64 19.07 4.23
C GLN A 170 -7.03 18.98 2.82
N ASP A 171 -6.39 20.02 2.35
CA ASP A 171 -5.84 20.11 1.00
C ASP A 171 -4.48 19.42 0.88
N LEU A 172 -4.19 18.93 -0.32
CA LEU A 172 -2.87 18.34 -0.63
C LEU A 172 -1.75 19.39 -0.64
N SER A 173 -2.05 20.69 -0.86
CA SER A 173 -1.06 21.77 -0.81
C SER A 173 -0.35 21.85 0.54
N VAL A 174 -1.07 21.57 1.62
CA VAL A 174 -0.53 21.52 2.99
C VAL A 174 0.64 20.54 3.13
N MET A 175 0.65 19.46 2.33
CA MET A 175 1.78 18.51 2.32
C MET A 175 3.09 19.15 1.86
N TRP A 176 3.01 20.14 0.97
CA TRP A 176 4.18 20.88 0.48
C TRP A 176 4.54 22.05 1.39
N GLU A 177 3.55 22.72 1.97
CA GLU A 177 3.76 23.84 2.88
C GLU A 177 4.38 23.41 4.21
N GLN A 178 3.97 22.21 4.70
CA GLN A 178 4.45 21.60 5.94
C GLN A 178 5.30 20.35 5.63
N TRP A 179 6.23 20.44 4.69
CA TRP A 179 7.05 19.30 4.26
C TRP A 179 7.92 18.73 5.39
N ASP A 180 8.33 19.54 6.35
CA ASP A 180 9.09 19.15 7.54
C ASP A 180 8.32 18.19 8.45
N HIS A 181 6.99 18.31 8.51
CA HIS A 181 6.10 17.40 9.20
C HIS A 181 6.00 16.00 8.52
N LEU A 182 6.43 15.87 7.27
CA LEU A 182 6.45 14.60 6.55
C LEU A 182 7.73 13.80 6.79
N ILE A 183 8.82 14.41 7.24
CA ILE A 183 10.12 13.78 7.36
C ILE A 183 10.06 12.55 8.26
N LEU A 184 9.57 12.70 9.49
CA LEU A 184 9.54 11.60 10.45
C LEU A 184 8.60 10.46 10.02
N PRO A 185 7.34 10.70 9.58
CA PRO A 185 6.47 9.65 9.06
C PRO A 185 7.07 8.92 7.86
N VAL A 186 7.65 9.66 6.91
CA VAL A 186 8.30 9.09 5.71
C VAL A 186 9.50 8.23 6.08
N CYS A 187 10.37 8.71 6.98
CA CYS A 187 11.50 7.95 7.48
C CYS A 187 11.05 6.68 8.21
N ALA A 188 10.05 6.77 9.09
CA ALA A 188 9.54 5.63 9.85
C ALA A 188 9.01 4.52 8.93
N LEU A 189 8.24 4.89 7.89
CA LEU A 189 7.75 3.95 6.87
C LEU A 189 8.88 3.37 6.02
N SER A 190 9.94 4.13 5.80
CA SER A 190 11.04 3.73 4.92
C SER A 190 11.98 2.72 5.55
N VAL A 191 12.20 2.73 6.87
CA VAL A 191 13.21 1.93 7.57
C VAL A 191 13.15 0.44 7.20
N GLY A 192 11.99 -0.20 7.41
CA GLY A 192 11.79 -1.61 7.09
C GLY A 192 11.83 -1.88 5.59
N THR A 193 11.31 -0.95 4.80
CA THR A 193 11.28 -1.03 3.34
C THR A 193 12.68 -0.93 2.75
N ILE A 194 13.54 -0.04 3.24
CA ILE A 194 14.97 0.06 2.88
C ILE A 194 15.66 -1.27 3.13
N ALA A 195 15.47 -1.84 4.32
CA ALA A 195 16.10 -3.11 4.67
C ALA A 195 15.66 -4.26 3.76
N ALA A 196 14.37 -4.33 3.43
CA ALA A 196 13.85 -5.34 2.50
C ALA A 196 14.44 -5.17 1.10
N TYR A 197 14.30 -3.98 0.51
CA TYR A 197 14.79 -3.72 -0.85
C TYR A 197 16.31 -3.85 -0.97
N ALA A 198 17.09 -3.37 0.00
CA ALA A 198 18.56 -3.51 -0.02
C ALA A 198 18.98 -4.98 -0.08
N ARG A 199 18.34 -5.87 0.68
CA ARG A 199 18.61 -7.31 0.65
C ARG A 199 18.27 -7.93 -0.72
N TYR A 200 17.15 -7.54 -1.33
CA TYR A 200 16.78 -8.04 -2.66
C TYR A 200 17.74 -7.54 -3.74
N VAL A 201 18.08 -6.24 -3.72
CA VAL A 201 19.08 -5.66 -4.65
C VAL A 201 20.42 -6.37 -4.48
N ARG A 202 20.88 -6.56 -3.23
CA ARG A 202 22.14 -7.27 -2.97
C ARG A 202 22.12 -8.69 -3.55
N SER A 203 21.06 -9.47 -3.26
CA SER A 203 20.95 -10.85 -3.77
C SER A 203 20.97 -10.87 -5.29
N SER A 204 20.11 -10.10 -5.92
CA SER A 204 20.01 -10.05 -7.37
C SER A 204 21.29 -9.53 -8.04
N MET A 205 21.97 -8.54 -7.42
CA MET A 205 23.28 -8.06 -7.92
C MET A 205 24.36 -9.14 -7.82
N VAL A 206 24.42 -9.90 -6.72
CA VAL A 206 25.39 -10.99 -6.54
C VAL A 206 25.21 -12.05 -7.63
N ASP A 207 23.96 -12.44 -7.90
CA ASP A 207 23.65 -13.43 -8.94
C ASP A 207 24.05 -12.91 -10.32
N ASN A 208 23.66 -11.69 -10.65
CA ASN A 208 23.95 -11.08 -11.94
C ASN A 208 25.45 -10.79 -12.17
N LEU A 209 26.22 -10.44 -11.12
CA LEU A 209 27.67 -10.20 -11.24
C LEU A 209 28.46 -11.45 -11.66
N ASN A 210 27.90 -12.66 -11.45
CA ASN A 210 28.51 -13.92 -11.83
C ASN A 210 28.17 -14.36 -13.27
N GLU A 211 27.23 -13.70 -13.94
CA GLU A 211 26.75 -14.01 -15.27
C GLU A 211 27.79 -13.83 -16.38
N GLN A 212 27.67 -14.61 -17.47
CA GLN A 212 28.63 -14.58 -18.59
C GLN A 212 28.70 -13.22 -19.29
N TYR A 213 27.58 -12.49 -19.41
CA TYR A 213 27.56 -11.16 -20.04
C TYR A 213 28.42 -10.15 -19.27
N VAL A 214 28.52 -10.28 -17.94
CA VAL A 214 29.36 -9.43 -17.09
C VAL A 214 30.84 -9.76 -17.32
N ARG A 215 31.18 -11.05 -17.41
CA ARG A 215 32.54 -11.49 -17.76
C ARG A 215 32.94 -10.97 -19.14
N THR A 216 32.07 -11.02 -20.11
CA THR A 216 32.28 -10.51 -21.47
C THR A 216 32.49 -8.98 -21.44
N ALA A 217 31.72 -8.24 -20.65
CA ALA A 217 31.88 -6.80 -20.52
C ALA A 217 33.26 -6.42 -19.94
N ARG A 218 33.72 -7.16 -18.91
CA ARG A 218 35.07 -6.99 -18.34
C ARG A 218 36.18 -7.35 -19.35
N ALA A 219 36.01 -8.45 -20.09
CA ALA A 219 36.97 -8.87 -21.12
C ALA A 219 37.10 -7.85 -22.26
N LYS A 220 36.04 -7.05 -22.54
CA LYS A 220 36.06 -5.93 -23.49
C LYS A 220 36.71 -4.66 -22.93
N GLY A 221 37.23 -4.69 -21.69
CA GLY A 221 37.93 -3.56 -21.08
C GLY A 221 37.03 -2.44 -20.55
N LEU A 222 35.75 -2.72 -20.32
CA LEU A 222 34.83 -1.74 -19.72
C LEU A 222 35.23 -1.46 -18.27
N SER A 223 35.10 -0.21 -17.83
CA SER A 223 35.33 0.17 -16.43
C SER A 223 34.35 -0.52 -15.48
N GLU A 224 34.78 -0.88 -14.26
CA GLU A 224 33.94 -1.52 -13.25
C GLU A 224 32.68 -0.72 -12.94
N PHE A 225 32.74 0.61 -12.94
CA PHE A 225 31.56 1.45 -12.79
C PHE A 225 30.51 1.15 -13.88
N ARG A 226 30.92 1.11 -15.15
CA ARG A 226 30.03 0.80 -16.28
C ARG A 226 29.51 -0.64 -16.21
N VAL A 227 30.35 -1.59 -15.82
CA VAL A 227 29.96 -3.00 -15.64
C VAL A 227 28.90 -3.12 -14.57
N VAL A 228 29.10 -2.49 -13.40
CA VAL A 228 28.18 -2.59 -12.25
C VAL A 228 26.88 -1.83 -12.52
N PHE A 229 26.95 -0.54 -12.85
CA PHE A 229 25.76 0.33 -12.88
C PHE A 229 24.98 0.26 -14.19
N VAL A 230 25.63 -0.02 -15.33
CA VAL A 230 24.95 -0.05 -16.63
C VAL A 230 24.56 -1.48 -17.03
N HIS A 231 25.49 -2.43 -16.90
CA HIS A 231 25.26 -3.79 -17.38
C HIS A 231 24.63 -4.70 -16.33
N THR A 232 25.09 -4.65 -15.07
CA THR A 232 24.61 -5.56 -14.02
C THR A 232 23.34 -5.05 -13.37
N LEU A 233 23.34 -3.79 -12.89
CA LEU A 233 22.20 -3.22 -12.14
C LEU A 233 20.91 -3.25 -12.95
N ARG A 234 20.96 -2.96 -14.25
CA ARG A 234 19.78 -3.01 -15.11
C ARG A 234 19.03 -4.33 -15.02
N ASN A 235 19.75 -5.46 -15.05
CA ASN A 235 19.15 -6.78 -14.96
C ASN A 235 18.78 -7.15 -13.51
N ALA A 236 19.59 -6.71 -12.55
CA ALA A 236 19.35 -6.93 -11.14
C ALA A 236 18.12 -6.20 -10.60
N MET A 237 17.60 -5.19 -11.31
CA MET A 237 16.40 -4.44 -10.90
C MET A 237 15.08 -5.17 -11.19
N PHE A 238 15.05 -6.23 -11.99
CA PHE A 238 13.79 -6.93 -12.32
C PHE A 238 13.00 -7.40 -11.10
N PRO A 239 13.58 -8.06 -10.09
CA PRO A 239 12.85 -8.43 -8.89
C PRO A 239 12.34 -7.22 -8.10
N VAL A 240 13.09 -6.11 -8.09
CA VAL A 240 12.70 -4.88 -7.39
C VAL A 240 11.47 -4.25 -8.04
N ILE A 241 11.42 -4.20 -9.38
CA ILE A 241 10.27 -3.72 -10.14
C ILE A 241 9.02 -4.54 -9.80
N THR A 242 9.17 -5.87 -9.72
CA THR A 242 8.06 -6.76 -9.32
C THR A 242 7.58 -6.46 -7.89
N MET A 243 8.51 -6.26 -6.95
CA MET A 243 8.17 -5.92 -5.57
C MET A 243 7.43 -4.58 -5.47
N ILE A 244 7.83 -3.55 -6.24
CA ILE A 244 7.12 -2.26 -6.29
C ILE A 244 5.69 -2.48 -6.75
N GLY A 245 5.48 -3.26 -7.82
CA GLY A 245 4.13 -3.58 -8.30
C GLY A 245 3.26 -4.28 -7.26
N LEU A 246 3.83 -5.24 -6.51
CA LEU A 246 3.14 -5.94 -5.43
C LEU A 246 2.88 -5.05 -4.20
N TYR A 247 3.60 -3.95 -4.04
CA TYR A 247 3.41 -3.00 -2.95
C TYR A 247 2.28 -1.98 -3.22
N ILE A 248 1.84 -1.83 -4.47
CA ILE A 248 0.77 -0.88 -4.85
C ILE A 248 -0.49 -1.03 -3.98
N PRO A 249 -1.04 -2.23 -3.74
CA PRO A 249 -2.21 -2.37 -2.87
C PRO A 249 -2.02 -1.81 -1.46
N ALA A 250 -0.83 -2.01 -0.89
CA ALA A 250 -0.50 -1.49 0.44
C ALA A 250 -0.51 0.04 0.50
N MET A 251 -0.17 0.71 -0.60
CA MET A 251 -0.24 2.18 -0.68
C MET A 251 -1.68 2.72 -0.56
N PHE A 252 -2.69 1.93 -0.93
CA PHE A 252 -4.10 2.31 -0.84
C PHE A 252 -4.72 1.96 0.52
N CYS A 253 -4.22 0.90 1.16
CA CYS A 253 -4.68 0.49 2.49
C CYS A 253 -4.33 1.51 3.58
N GLY A 254 -3.21 2.22 3.38
CA GLY A 254 -2.63 3.11 4.37
C GLY A 254 -1.72 2.40 5.38
N ALA A 255 -0.90 3.20 6.02
CA ALA A 255 0.00 2.75 7.08
C ALA A 255 -0.64 3.04 8.46
N LEU A 256 -1.68 2.29 8.80
CA LEU A 256 -2.52 2.49 9.98
C LEU A 256 -1.72 2.91 11.22
N VAL A 257 -0.66 2.19 11.54
CA VAL A 257 0.14 2.42 12.75
C VAL A 257 0.88 3.76 12.68
N ILE A 258 1.50 4.07 11.55
CA ILE A 258 2.27 5.33 11.38
C ILE A 258 1.32 6.51 11.24
N GLU A 259 0.23 6.35 10.47
CA GLU A 259 -0.77 7.40 10.35
C GLU A 259 -1.40 7.76 11.72
N THR A 260 -1.67 6.75 12.55
CA THR A 260 -2.19 6.98 13.92
C THR A 260 -1.13 7.61 14.81
N LEU A 261 0.12 7.14 14.76
CA LEU A 261 1.22 7.62 15.60
C LEU A 261 1.54 9.11 15.36
N PHE A 262 1.54 9.52 14.08
CA PHE A 262 1.85 10.89 13.68
C PHE A 262 0.59 11.77 13.47
N ASN A 263 -0.60 11.28 13.85
CA ASN A 263 -1.88 11.95 13.61
C ASN A 263 -2.06 12.38 12.13
N PHE A 264 -1.63 11.52 11.23
CA PHE A 264 -1.75 11.75 9.78
C PHE A 264 -3.14 11.39 9.30
N ASN A 265 -3.87 12.38 8.78
CA ASN A 265 -5.24 12.21 8.31
C ASN A 265 -5.34 11.44 6.98
N GLY A 266 -4.96 10.16 6.97
CA GLY A 266 -5.02 9.26 5.82
C GLY A 266 -6.06 8.14 5.95
N MET A 267 -5.99 7.16 5.04
CA MET A 267 -6.88 6.01 4.96
C MET A 267 -6.75 5.06 6.16
N GLY A 268 -5.51 4.81 6.61
CA GLY A 268 -5.24 3.95 7.76
C GLY A 268 -5.79 4.55 9.05
N TYR A 269 -5.65 5.86 9.24
CA TYR A 269 -6.21 6.56 10.38
C TYR A 269 -7.74 6.57 10.35
N LEU A 270 -8.34 6.80 9.17
CA LEU A 270 -9.79 6.68 8.98
C LEU A 270 -10.29 5.27 9.32
N TYR A 271 -9.60 4.25 8.82
CA TYR A 271 -9.93 2.85 9.13
C TYR A 271 -9.85 2.54 10.63
N TYR A 272 -8.81 3.05 11.31
CA TYR A 272 -8.66 2.90 12.75
C TYR A 272 -9.82 3.53 13.52
N GLN A 273 -10.19 4.77 13.18
CA GLN A 273 -11.33 5.46 13.79
C GLN A 273 -12.65 4.73 13.54
N ALA A 274 -12.87 4.29 12.29
CA ALA A 274 -14.07 3.55 11.90
C ALA A 274 -14.18 2.22 12.66
N THR A 275 -13.06 1.52 12.87
CA THR A 275 -13.04 0.27 13.66
C THR A 275 -13.47 0.53 15.12
N GLY A 276 -12.91 1.57 15.75
CA GLY A 276 -13.26 1.92 17.13
C GLY A 276 -14.73 2.36 17.31
N ARG A 277 -15.28 2.99 16.30
CA ARG A 277 -16.67 3.49 16.30
C ARG A 277 -17.68 2.51 15.69
N ARG A 278 -17.20 1.38 15.13
CA ARG A 278 -18.02 0.39 14.40
C ARG A 278 -18.73 1.00 13.19
N ASP A 279 -18.03 1.90 12.47
CA ASP A 279 -18.54 2.53 11.27
C ASP A 279 -18.31 1.60 10.06
N TYR A 280 -19.22 0.66 9.90
CA TYR A 280 -19.09 -0.39 8.88
C TYR A 280 -19.09 0.14 7.44
N PRO A 281 -19.91 1.15 7.06
CA PRO A 281 -19.84 1.72 5.71
C PRO A 281 -18.43 2.16 5.32
N ILE A 282 -17.69 2.83 6.21
CA ILE A 282 -16.29 3.21 5.96
C ILE A 282 -15.40 1.97 5.83
N LEU A 283 -15.53 1.00 6.76
CA LEU A 283 -14.71 -0.22 6.74
C LEU A 283 -14.87 -0.98 5.42
N LEU A 284 -16.11 -1.10 4.94
CA LEU A 284 -16.44 -1.76 3.69
C LEU A 284 -15.97 -0.96 2.47
N GLY A 285 -16.14 0.36 2.48
CA GLY A 285 -15.61 1.25 1.44
C GLY A 285 -14.10 1.13 1.29
N VAL A 286 -13.36 1.13 2.42
CA VAL A 286 -11.91 0.91 2.41
C VAL A 286 -11.57 -0.47 1.87
N ALA A 287 -12.27 -1.53 2.31
CA ALA A 287 -12.04 -2.90 1.84
C ALA A 287 -12.24 -3.02 0.32
N LEU A 288 -13.26 -2.39 -0.24
CA LEU A 288 -13.52 -2.34 -1.67
C LEU A 288 -12.40 -1.61 -2.42
N ILE A 289 -11.99 -0.41 -1.97
CA ILE A 289 -10.90 0.35 -2.59
C ILE A 289 -9.60 -0.47 -2.59
N VAL A 290 -9.25 -1.10 -1.46
CA VAL A 290 -8.05 -1.93 -1.36
C VAL A 290 -8.13 -3.14 -2.30
N SER A 291 -9.31 -3.72 -2.47
CA SER A 291 -9.53 -4.82 -3.41
C SER A 291 -9.35 -4.39 -4.86
N PHE A 292 -9.91 -3.25 -5.26
CA PHE A 292 -9.68 -2.66 -6.59
C PHE A 292 -8.20 -2.33 -6.80
N ALA A 293 -7.55 -1.73 -5.80
CA ALA A 293 -6.12 -1.43 -5.85
C ALA A 293 -5.27 -2.71 -5.98
N THR A 294 -5.67 -3.80 -5.32
CA THR A 294 -4.99 -5.10 -5.43
C THR A 294 -5.06 -5.64 -6.86
N VAL A 295 -6.23 -5.56 -7.48
CA VAL A 295 -6.41 -5.99 -8.87
C VAL A 295 -5.57 -5.13 -9.82
N ILE A 296 -5.65 -3.80 -9.69
CA ILE A 296 -4.88 -2.85 -10.50
C ILE A 296 -3.37 -3.04 -10.26
N GLY A 297 -2.95 -3.18 -9.01
CA GLY A 297 -1.56 -3.41 -8.65
C GLY A 297 -0.99 -4.70 -9.24
N ALA A 298 -1.75 -5.79 -9.20
CA ALA A 298 -1.37 -7.04 -9.82
C ALA A 298 -1.23 -6.91 -11.35
N LEU A 299 -2.18 -6.25 -12.00
CA LEU A 299 -2.12 -5.98 -13.45
C LEU A 299 -0.91 -5.11 -13.83
N LEU A 300 -0.64 -4.07 -13.05
CA LEU A 300 0.52 -3.20 -13.25
C LEU A 300 1.84 -3.95 -13.01
N ALA A 301 1.92 -4.78 -11.98
CA ALA A 301 3.09 -5.61 -11.71
C ALA A 301 3.38 -6.57 -12.88
N ASP A 302 2.35 -7.25 -13.39
CA ASP A 302 2.46 -8.15 -14.54
C ASP A 302 2.87 -7.39 -15.81
N PHE A 303 2.34 -6.20 -16.03
CA PHE A 303 2.70 -5.34 -17.17
C PHE A 303 4.14 -4.85 -17.09
N LEU A 304 4.56 -4.36 -15.93
CA LEU A 304 5.93 -3.93 -15.68
C LEU A 304 6.92 -5.10 -15.86
N TYR A 305 6.55 -6.28 -15.39
CA TYR A 305 7.35 -7.48 -15.57
C TYR A 305 7.46 -7.88 -17.05
N ALA A 306 6.35 -7.83 -17.81
CA ALA A 306 6.37 -8.12 -19.25
C ALA A 306 7.18 -7.11 -20.07
N ILE A 307 7.30 -5.86 -19.61
CA ILE A 307 8.19 -4.85 -20.22
C ILE A 307 9.65 -5.12 -19.86
N ALA A 308 9.89 -5.45 -18.59
CA ALA A 308 11.24 -5.65 -18.06
C ALA A 308 11.92 -6.90 -18.63
N ASP A 309 11.17 -8.02 -18.78
CA ASP A 309 11.70 -9.26 -19.37
C ASP A 309 11.03 -9.62 -20.70
N PRO A 310 11.67 -9.28 -21.86
CA PRO A 310 11.15 -9.63 -23.19
C PRO A 310 11.04 -11.14 -23.45
N ARG A 311 11.72 -12.00 -22.69
CA ARG A 311 11.75 -13.45 -22.88
C ARG A 311 10.39 -14.08 -22.60
N ILE A 312 9.60 -13.49 -21.70
CA ILE A 312 8.25 -13.95 -21.38
C ILE A 312 7.29 -13.78 -22.56
N ARG A 313 7.54 -12.78 -23.44
CA ARG A 313 6.76 -12.61 -24.68
C ARG A 313 6.91 -13.81 -25.63
N LEU A 314 8.00 -14.57 -25.54
CA LEU A 314 8.29 -15.70 -26.41
C LEU A 314 7.76 -17.03 -25.86
N ALA A 315 7.70 -17.21 -24.53
CA ALA A 315 7.19 -18.43 -23.91
C ALA A 315 5.68 -18.64 -24.11
N GLY A 316 4.91 -17.60 -24.38
CA GLY A 316 3.48 -17.67 -24.74
C GLY A 316 3.20 -18.05 -26.20
N ARG A 317 4.23 -18.27 -27.03
CA ARG A 317 4.08 -18.66 -28.45
C ARG A 317 4.27 -20.16 -28.72
N SER A 318 4.65 -20.94 -27.68
CA SER A 318 4.94 -22.38 -27.81
C SER A 318 3.93 -23.27 -27.07
N LYS A 319 2.63 -22.95 -27.13
CA LYS A 319 1.53 -23.89 -26.83
C LYS A 319 0.36 -23.65 -27.75
#